data_14e116516dcfc21d43677b3facecb7c9
#
_entry.id   14e116516dcfc21d43677b3facecb7c9
#
_cell.length_a   1.000
_cell.length_b   1.000
_cell.length_c   1.000
_cell.angle_alpha   90.00
_cell.angle_beta   90.00
_cell.angle_gamma   90.00
#
_symmetry.space_group_name_H-M   'P 1'
#
loop_
_entity.id
_entity.type
_entity.pdbx_description
1 polymer ?
#
loop_
_entity_poly.entity_id
_entity_poly.type
_entity_poly.pdbx_seq_one_letter_code
_entity_poly.pdbx_strand_id
1 'polypeptide(L)'
;AGGWLEVDKETLQHKRYPNVFGVGDINGTPRGKTAATIKKSAPIVANHLVQAIRNQPLNEKFDGYTSCPLIVREGSAMLIEFDYEGRLTPSLPGVQPLQESFMAWMMKYRMLKPAYMAVLKGRA
;
A
#
# COMPACT_ATOMS: atom_id res chain seq x y z
N ALA A 1 17.00 -9.68 -13.07
CA ALA A 1 16.32 -8.95 -12.00
C ALA A 1 16.43 -7.45 -12.28
N GLY A 2 15.32 -6.77 -12.51
CA GLY A 2 15.28 -5.37 -13.00
C GLY A 2 15.62 -4.30 -11.94
N GLY A 3 16.62 -4.53 -11.08
CA GLY A 3 17.07 -3.53 -10.09
C GLY A 3 16.17 -3.39 -8.85
N TRP A 4 15.20 -4.26 -8.69
CA TRP A 4 14.30 -4.29 -7.53
C TRP A 4 14.76 -5.32 -6.49
N LEU A 5 14.42 -5.08 -5.21
CA LEU A 5 14.67 -6.04 -4.13
C LEU A 5 13.81 -7.29 -4.33
N GLU A 6 14.47 -8.45 -4.31
CA GLU A 6 13.82 -9.75 -4.54
C GLU A 6 13.13 -10.25 -3.27
N VAL A 7 11.88 -9.87 -3.08
CA VAL A 7 11.06 -10.26 -1.93
C VAL A 7 9.96 -11.24 -2.30
N ASP A 8 9.51 -12.02 -1.34
CA ASP A 8 8.24 -12.72 -1.41
C ASP A 8 7.10 -11.69 -1.39
N LYS A 9 6.11 -11.86 -2.26
CA LYS A 9 5.05 -10.87 -2.44
C LYS A 9 4.08 -10.74 -1.26
N GLU A 10 3.95 -11.80 -0.45
CA GLU A 10 3.03 -11.83 0.70
C GLU A 10 3.72 -11.40 1.98
N THR A 11 4.91 -11.94 2.25
CA THR A 11 5.64 -11.65 3.50
C THR A 11 6.56 -10.44 3.42
N LEU A 12 6.90 -10.00 2.19
CA LEU A 12 7.85 -8.93 1.91
C LEU A 12 9.27 -9.21 2.45
N GLN A 13 9.54 -10.48 2.82
CA GLN A 13 10.85 -10.98 3.19
C GLN A 13 11.69 -11.26 1.95
N HIS A 14 12.98 -10.98 2.00
CA HIS A 14 13.90 -11.30 0.91
C HIS A 14 14.01 -12.82 0.72
N LYS A 15 13.89 -13.30 -0.54
CA LYS A 15 13.83 -14.73 -0.82
C LYS A 15 15.09 -15.52 -0.48
N ARG A 16 16.26 -14.86 -0.44
CA ARG A 16 17.55 -15.48 -0.14
C ARG A 16 18.12 -15.09 1.23
N TYR A 17 17.70 -13.97 1.79
CA TYR A 17 18.24 -13.43 3.04
C TYR A 17 17.10 -13.22 4.04
N PRO A 18 16.86 -14.18 4.95
CA PRO A 18 15.67 -14.15 5.82
C PRO A 18 15.68 -13.02 6.86
N ASN A 19 16.80 -12.35 7.05
CA ASN A 19 16.94 -11.17 7.91
C ASN A 19 16.74 -9.83 7.17
N VAL A 20 16.40 -9.88 5.86
CA VAL A 20 16.17 -8.69 5.03
C VAL A 20 14.69 -8.62 4.65
N PHE A 21 14.10 -7.46 4.81
CA PHE A 21 12.72 -7.17 4.43
C PHE A 21 12.67 -5.89 3.59
N GLY A 22 11.68 -5.79 2.72
CA GLY A 22 11.48 -4.61 1.88
C GLY A 22 10.14 -3.93 2.12
N VAL A 23 10.12 -2.59 2.08
CA VAL A 23 8.90 -1.78 2.11
C VAL A 23 8.98 -0.70 1.04
N GLY A 24 7.87 -0.46 0.36
CA GLY A 24 7.76 0.61 -0.63
C GLY A 24 8.29 0.24 -2.02
N ASP A 25 8.69 1.25 -2.75
CA ASP A 25 8.95 1.18 -4.19
C ASP A 25 10.16 0.32 -4.55
N ILE A 26 11.05 0.05 -3.60
CA ILE A 26 12.21 -0.82 -3.80
C ILE A 26 11.83 -2.29 -4.09
N ASN A 27 10.65 -2.73 -3.66
CA ASN A 27 10.23 -4.12 -3.77
C ASN A 27 9.97 -4.56 -5.21
N GLY A 28 10.46 -5.74 -5.57
CA GLY A 28 10.17 -6.42 -6.82
C GLY A 28 8.79 -7.11 -6.85
N THR A 29 7.80 -6.51 -6.20
CA THR A 29 6.42 -7.01 -6.22
C THR A 29 5.71 -6.61 -7.51
N PRO A 30 4.71 -7.39 -7.98
CA PRO A 30 4.01 -7.12 -9.25
C PRO A 30 3.29 -5.78 -9.30
N ARG A 31 2.85 -5.28 -8.15
CA ARG A 31 2.08 -4.03 -7.98
C ARG A 31 2.45 -3.38 -6.66
N GLY A 32 1.84 -2.22 -6.38
CA GLY A 32 1.93 -1.61 -5.07
C GLY A 32 3.10 -0.65 -4.88
N LYS A 33 3.23 0.31 -5.79
CA LYS A 33 4.21 1.40 -5.67
C LYS A 33 3.51 2.73 -5.37
N THR A 34 2.70 2.75 -4.30
CA THR A 34 1.97 3.93 -3.85
C THR A 34 2.11 4.13 -2.34
N ALA A 35 1.87 5.35 -1.86
CA ALA A 35 1.88 5.65 -0.43
C ALA A 35 0.85 4.81 0.36
N ALA A 36 -0.30 4.51 -0.25
CA ALA A 36 -1.31 3.64 0.36
C ALA A 36 -0.80 2.20 0.54
N THR A 37 -0.05 1.69 -0.43
CA THR A 37 0.64 0.39 -0.34
C THR A 37 1.62 0.37 0.84
N ILE A 38 2.43 1.42 0.98
CA ILE A 38 3.39 1.53 2.09
C ILE A 38 2.65 1.56 3.42
N LYS A 39 1.60 2.37 3.55
CA LYS A 39 0.80 2.46 4.77
C LYS A 39 0.25 1.09 5.21
N LYS A 40 -0.17 0.24 4.27
CA LYS A 40 -0.70 -1.10 4.59
C LYS A 40 0.41 -2.15 4.82
N SER A 41 1.50 -2.08 4.08
CA SER A 41 2.57 -3.08 4.14
C SER A 41 3.58 -2.84 5.28
N ALA A 42 3.82 -1.59 5.68
CA ALA A 42 4.81 -1.26 6.70
C ALA A 42 4.52 -1.89 8.08
N PRO A 43 3.28 -1.90 8.61
CA PRO A 43 2.95 -2.60 9.85
C PRO A 43 3.22 -4.10 9.76
N ILE A 44 2.88 -4.75 8.63
CA ILE A 44 3.13 -6.17 8.40
C ILE A 44 4.63 -6.46 8.47
N VAL A 45 5.45 -5.67 7.77
CA VAL A 45 6.91 -5.84 7.82
C VAL A 45 7.46 -5.57 9.22
N ALA A 46 6.96 -4.59 9.95
CA ALA A 46 7.37 -4.34 11.32
C ALA A 46 7.11 -5.54 12.23
N ASN A 47 5.92 -6.16 12.12
CA ASN A 47 5.58 -7.38 12.86
C ASN A 47 6.47 -8.55 12.43
N HIS A 48 6.69 -8.74 11.13
CA HIS A 48 7.57 -9.80 10.61
C HIS A 48 9.02 -9.65 11.08
N LEU A 49 9.53 -8.42 11.19
CA LEU A 49 10.86 -8.18 11.76
C LEU A 49 10.94 -8.65 13.21
N VAL A 50 9.93 -8.33 14.02
CA VAL A 50 9.86 -8.80 15.43
C VAL A 50 9.76 -10.32 15.50
N GLN A 51 8.93 -10.93 14.65
CA GLN A 51 8.80 -12.38 14.56
C GLN A 51 10.11 -13.06 14.15
N ALA A 52 10.79 -12.52 13.13
CA ALA A 52 12.08 -13.04 12.66
C ALA A 52 13.16 -12.97 13.76
N ILE A 53 13.24 -11.85 14.49
CA ILE A 53 14.16 -11.70 15.64
C ILE A 53 13.88 -12.75 16.73
N ARG A 54 12.61 -13.11 16.93
CA ARG A 54 12.17 -14.09 17.94
C ARG A 54 12.14 -15.53 17.40
N ASN A 55 12.61 -15.79 16.19
CA ASN A 55 12.52 -17.08 15.50
C ASN A 55 11.08 -17.63 15.46
N GLN A 56 10.10 -16.76 15.28
CA GLN A 56 8.68 -17.08 15.14
C GLN A 56 8.27 -17.13 13.66
N PRO A 57 7.26 -17.91 13.29
CA PRO A 57 6.76 -17.93 11.91
C PRO A 57 6.11 -16.58 11.53
N LEU A 58 6.30 -16.16 10.29
CA LEU A 58 5.64 -14.99 9.72
C LEU A 58 4.17 -15.33 9.45
N ASN A 59 3.24 -14.68 10.11
CA ASN A 59 1.82 -15.05 10.12
C ASN A 59 0.89 -14.08 9.37
N GLU A 60 1.39 -12.94 8.94
CA GLU A 60 0.62 -11.97 8.18
C GLU A 60 0.92 -12.05 6.70
N LYS A 61 -0.06 -11.63 5.88
CA LYS A 61 0.08 -11.61 4.42
C LYS A 61 -0.34 -10.27 3.87
N PHE A 62 0.53 -9.69 3.07
CA PHE A 62 0.22 -8.52 2.29
C PHE A 62 -0.49 -8.93 0.99
N ASP A 63 -1.64 -8.36 0.72
CA ASP A 63 -2.51 -8.69 -0.41
C ASP A 63 -2.22 -7.88 -1.70
N GLY A 64 -1.21 -6.98 -1.64
CA GLY A 64 -0.88 -6.11 -2.78
C GLY A 64 -1.77 -4.88 -2.91
N TYR A 65 -2.52 -4.53 -1.86
CA TYR A 65 -3.39 -3.36 -1.88
C TYR A 65 -2.68 -2.13 -2.41
N THR A 66 -3.30 -1.54 -3.40
CA THR A 66 -2.82 -0.34 -4.09
C THR A 66 -4.00 0.62 -4.23
N SER A 67 -3.79 1.88 -3.90
CA SER A 67 -4.78 2.93 -4.10
C SER A 67 -4.16 4.06 -4.90
N CYS A 68 -4.86 4.45 -5.97
CA CYS A 68 -4.45 5.53 -6.85
C CYS A 68 -5.63 6.48 -7.08
N PRO A 69 -5.74 7.57 -6.31
CA PRO A 69 -6.74 8.60 -6.60
C PRO A 69 -6.33 9.37 -7.86
N LEU A 70 -7.08 9.22 -8.94
CA LEU A 70 -6.86 9.86 -10.22
C LEU A 70 -7.77 11.09 -10.35
N ILE A 71 -7.17 12.29 -10.44
CA ILE A 71 -7.94 13.51 -10.77
C ILE A 71 -8.25 13.47 -12.26
N VAL A 72 -9.53 13.52 -12.58
CA VAL A 72 -10.04 13.54 -13.97
C VAL A 72 -10.18 14.98 -14.47
N ARG A 73 -10.74 15.84 -13.59
CA ARG A 73 -10.93 17.28 -13.83
C ARG A 73 -11.15 17.99 -12.50
N GLU A 74 -11.26 19.30 -12.51
CA GLU A 74 -11.63 20.05 -11.33
C GLU A 74 -12.99 19.57 -10.77
N GLY A 75 -13.04 19.32 -9.47
CA GLY A 75 -14.22 18.80 -8.81
C GLY A 75 -14.51 17.30 -9.05
N SER A 76 -13.64 16.56 -9.75
CA SER A 76 -13.87 15.16 -10.07
C SER A 76 -12.61 14.32 -10.01
N ALA A 77 -12.68 13.20 -9.30
CA ALA A 77 -11.62 12.20 -9.24
C ALA A 77 -12.22 10.78 -9.19
N MET A 78 -11.42 9.81 -9.59
CA MET A 78 -11.70 8.39 -9.41
C MET A 78 -10.80 7.85 -8.30
N LEU A 79 -11.34 7.03 -7.39
CA LEU A 79 -10.55 6.31 -6.40
C LEU A 79 -10.41 4.86 -6.87
N ILE A 80 -9.25 4.57 -7.45
CA ILE A 80 -8.97 3.24 -8.00
C ILE A 80 -8.19 2.47 -6.96
N GLU A 81 -8.78 1.40 -6.43
CA GLU A 81 -8.20 0.55 -5.39
C GLU A 81 -8.29 -0.91 -5.81
N PHE A 82 -7.19 -1.63 -5.71
CA PHE A 82 -7.09 -3.02 -6.15
C PHE A 82 -6.02 -3.80 -5.39
N ASP A 83 -6.14 -5.14 -5.44
CA ASP A 83 -5.17 -6.09 -4.91
C ASP A 83 -4.17 -6.61 -5.98
N TYR A 84 -3.38 -7.63 -5.64
CA TYR A 84 -2.43 -8.26 -6.57
C TYR A 84 -3.10 -8.87 -7.80
N GLU A 85 -4.29 -9.41 -7.66
CA GLU A 85 -5.06 -10.04 -8.73
C GLU A 85 -5.78 -9.01 -9.60
N GLY A 86 -5.80 -7.74 -9.17
CA GLY A 86 -6.52 -6.66 -9.85
C GLY A 86 -8.00 -6.60 -9.48
N ARG A 87 -8.42 -7.30 -8.44
CA ARG A 87 -9.78 -7.18 -7.92
C ARG A 87 -9.95 -5.83 -7.26
N LEU A 88 -11.06 -5.18 -7.52
CA LEU A 88 -11.39 -3.90 -6.90
C LEU A 88 -11.65 -4.09 -5.39
N THR A 89 -10.96 -3.32 -4.57
CA THR A 89 -11.02 -3.39 -3.09
C THR A 89 -11.36 -2.03 -2.50
N PRO A 90 -12.59 -1.51 -2.72
CA PRO A 90 -12.97 -0.17 -2.29
C PRO A 90 -12.90 -0.03 -0.77
N SER A 91 -12.19 0.99 -0.28
CA SER A 91 -12.02 1.28 1.15
C SER A 91 -13.06 2.25 1.70
N LEU A 92 -13.73 3.01 0.84
CA LEU A 92 -14.70 4.03 1.23
C LEU A 92 -16.13 3.62 0.85
N PRO A 93 -17.05 3.53 1.82
CA PRO A 93 -18.46 3.32 1.54
C PRO A 93 -19.03 4.44 0.65
N GLY A 94 -19.83 4.08 -0.35
CA GLY A 94 -20.48 5.03 -1.25
C GLY A 94 -19.61 5.62 -2.36
N VAL A 95 -18.31 5.32 -2.37
CA VAL A 95 -17.44 5.67 -3.51
C VAL A 95 -17.31 4.44 -4.40
N GLN A 96 -17.85 4.53 -5.60
CA GLN A 96 -17.76 3.45 -6.59
C GLN A 96 -16.39 3.51 -7.26
N PRO A 97 -15.60 2.42 -7.25
CA PRO A 97 -14.37 2.33 -8.04
C PRO A 97 -14.67 2.56 -9.52
N LEU A 98 -13.74 3.18 -10.23
CA LEU A 98 -13.85 3.49 -11.67
C LEU A 98 -14.98 4.47 -12.04
N GLN A 99 -15.62 5.11 -11.07
CA GLN A 99 -16.57 6.20 -11.31
C GLN A 99 -16.03 7.54 -10.83
N GLU A 100 -16.31 8.58 -11.56
CA GLU A 100 -15.99 9.94 -11.16
C GLU A 100 -16.80 10.33 -9.92
N SER A 101 -16.14 10.95 -8.93
CA SER A 101 -16.76 11.34 -7.67
C SER A 101 -16.18 12.65 -7.17
N PHE A 102 -17.07 13.56 -6.79
CA PHE A 102 -16.69 14.80 -6.10
C PHE A 102 -16.10 14.49 -4.70
N MET A 103 -16.62 13.47 -4.03
CA MET A 103 -16.11 13.03 -2.73
C MET A 103 -14.67 12.55 -2.81
N ALA A 104 -14.33 11.74 -3.82
CA ALA A 104 -12.96 11.30 -4.07
C ALA A 104 -12.02 12.48 -4.40
N TRP A 105 -12.50 13.46 -5.16
CA TRP A 105 -11.75 14.68 -5.44
C TRP A 105 -11.51 15.51 -4.18
N MET A 106 -12.55 15.74 -3.37
CA MET A 106 -12.46 16.48 -2.10
C MET A 106 -11.45 15.80 -1.16
N MET A 107 -11.52 14.47 -1.04
CA MET A 107 -10.59 13.68 -0.25
C MET A 107 -9.15 13.90 -0.73
N LYS A 108 -8.90 13.73 -2.03
CA LYS A 108 -7.56 13.92 -2.58
C LYS A 108 -7.06 15.35 -2.42
N TYR A 109 -7.88 16.32 -2.73
CA TYR A 109 -7.49 17.74 -2.74
C TYR A 109 -7.29 18.32 -1.34
N ARG A 110 -8.16 17.97 -0.38
CA ARG A 110 -8.16 18.56 0.97
C ARG A 110 -7.55 17.65 2.04
N MET A 111 -7.73 16.35 1.95
CA MET A 111 -7.41 15.44 3.06
C MET A 111 -6.10 14.68 2.89
N LEU A 112 -5.65 14.38 1.68
CA LEU A 112 -4.43 13.58 1.51
C LEU A 112 -3.18 14.28 2.07
N LYS A 113 -3.02 15.58 1.88
CA LYS A 113 -1.84 16.30 2.39
C LYS A 113 -1.75 16.26 3.92
N PRO A 114 -2.77 16.65 4.70
CA PRO A 114 -2.71 16.53 6.15
C PRO A 114 -2.59 15.09 6.63
N ALA A 115 -3.25 14.13 5.98
CA ALA A 115 -3.11 12.71 6.31
C ALA A 115 -1.68 12.21 6.09
N TYR A 116 -1.06 12.55 4.96
CA TYR A 116 0.34 12.21 4.68
C TYR A 116 1.29 12.81 5.73
N MET A 117 1.07 14.07 6.09
CA MET A 117 1.88 14.73 7.14
C MET A 117 1.68 14.10 8.52
N ALA A 118 0.50 13.54 8.81
CA ALA A 118 0.26 12.78 10.04
C ALA A 118 1.04 11.46 10.05
N VAL A 119 1.01 10.72 8.92
CA VAL A 119 1.82 9.48 8.75
C VAL A 119 3.31 9.75 8.98
N LEU A 120 3.87 10.82 8.38
CA LEU A 120 5.28 11.18 8.57
C LEU A 120 5.64 11.51 10.03
N LYS A 121 4.65 11.91 10.83
CA LYS A 121 4.82 12.19 12.26
C LYS A 121 4.47 10.99 13.16
N GLY A 122 4.25 9.81 12.58
CA GLY A 122 3.85 8.62 13.33
C GLY A 122 2.47 8.72 13.99
N ARG A 123 1.56 9.54 13.44
CA ARG A 123 0.21 9.81 13.97
C ARG A 123 -0.90 9.22 13.13
N ALA A 124 -0.64 8.11 12.44
CA ALA A 124 -1.63 7.43 11.57
C ALA A 124 -1.91 6.01 12.04
#